data_24750f9ff61c5b5d38387f1ae4e3473b
#
_entry.id   24750f9ff61c5b5d38387f1ae4e3473b
#
_cell.length_a   1.000
_cell.length_b   1.000
_cell.length_c   1.000
_cell.angle_alpha   90.00
_cell.angle_beta   90.00
_cell.angle_gamma   90.00
#
_symmetry.space_group_name_H-M   'P 1'
#
loop_
_entity.id
_entity.type
_entity.pdbx_description
1 polymer ?
#
loop_
_entity_poly.entity_id
_entity_poly.type
_entity_poly.pdbx_seq_one_letter_code
_entity_poly.pdbx_strand_id
1 'polypeptide(L)'
;MFAYCGNNPVIRIDTSGDSFAIVIAMNYNLFGYGFIVSLNFVSTNEDFGIQYSYYSSEDPEITSKNNNTIGVDIGPYVGIQSTDKESMNDLKGYGKSTGGDLFYGLDLLTDESGKYYGWQMGVSGYSKNVHSFYTYTDTLVRIPKPKLIEKLLGWLLQE
;
A
#
# COMPACT_ATOMS: atom_id res chain seq x y z
N MET A 1 -11.42 23.54 15.52
CA MET A 1 -11.63 23.63 14.05
C MET A 1 -10.33 23.18 13.39
N PHE A 2 -10.32 22.02 12.78
CA PHE A 2 -9.11 21.45 12.18
C PHE A 2 -9.01 21.97 10.75
N ALA A 3 -8.11 22.94 10.51
CA ALA A 3 -7.75 23.40 9.16
C ALA A 3 -6.75 22.43 8.52
N TYR A 4 -7.19 21.18 8.34
CA TYR A 4 -6.40 20.17 7.65
C TYR A 4 -6.50 20.39 6.14
N CYS A 5 -5.37 20.49 5.45
CA CYS A 5 -5.28 20.69 3.99
C CYS A 5 -6.03 21.94 3.47
N GLY A 6 -6.08 23.02 4.24
CA GLY A 6 -6.73 24.25 3.81
C GLY A 6 -8.23 24.10 3.54
N ASN A 7 -8.92 23.23 4.30
CA ASN A 7 -10.33 22.89 4.15
C ASN A 7 -10.72 22.23 2.82
N ASN A 8 -9.76 21.70 2.07
CA ASN A 8 -10.04 20.99 0.84
C ASN A 8 -9.26 19.64 0.80
N PRO A 9 -9.69 18.63 1.57
CA PRO A 9 -8.98 17.35 1.69
C PRO A 9 -8.95 16.54 0.39
N VAL A 10 -9.76 16.90 -0.60
CA VAL A 10 -9.84 16.19 -1.88
C VAL A 10 -8.78 16.63 -2.88
N ILE A 11 -8.19 17.83 -2.72
CA ILE A 11 -7.27 18.43 -3.72
C ILE A 11 -5.85 18.62 -3.16
N ARG A 12 -5.64 18.62 -1.83
CA ARG A 12 -4.32 18.75 -1.23
C ARG A 12 -3.95 17.47 -0.50
N ILE A 13 -3.07 16.71 -1.11
CA ILE A 13 -2.29 15.69 -0.41
C ILE A 13 -1.32 16.46 0.49
N ASP A 14 -1.36 16.20 1.80
CA ASP A 14 -0.37 16.75 2.71
C ASP A 14 1.00 16.19 2.32
N THR A 15 1.86 17.05 1.79
CA THR A 15 3.20 16.68 1.32
C THR A 15 4.23 16.64 2.45
N SER A 16 3.82 16.88 3.68
CA SER A 16 4.71 16.91 4.84
C SER A 16 4.96 15.51 5.41
N GLY A 17 5.60 14.63 4.64
CA GLY A 17 6.11 13.35 5.11
C GLY A 17 5.36 12.12 4.63
N ASP A 18 4.25 12.26 3.90
CA ASP A 18 3.45 11.10 3.48
C ASP A 18 3.93 10.56 2.13
N SER A 19 4.14 9.26 2.07
CA SER A 19 4.26 8.56 0.80
C SER A 19 2.87 8.14 0.30
N PHE A 20 2.77 8.09 -1.02
CA PHE A 20 1.55 7.72 -1.74
C PHE A 20 1.82 6.54 -2.66
N ALA A 21 0.86 5.62 -2.76
CA ALA A 21 0.91 4.57 -3.76
C ALA A 21 -0.43 4.35 -4.44
N ILE A 22 -0.37 3.97 -5.72
CA ILE A 22 -1.49 3.35 -6.43
C ILE A 22 -1.29 1.85 -6.35
N VAL A 23 -2.30 1.14 -5.87
CA VAL A 23 -2.28 -0.31 -5.66
C VAL A 23 -3.17 -0.97 -6.70
N ILE A 24 -2.62 -1.93 -7.43
CA ILE A 24 -3.37 -2.80 -8.34
C ILE A 24 -3.15 -4.22 -7.86
N ALA A 25 -4.22 -4.91 -7.48
CA ALA A 25 -4.11 -6.25 -6.93
C ALA A 25 -5.07 -7.25 -7.60
N MET A 26 -4.74 -8.52 -7.46
CA MET A 26 -5.62 -9.64 -7.72
C MET A 26 -5.78 -10.43 -6.43
N ASN A 27 -7.02 -10.57 -6.01
CA ASN A 27 -7.40 -11.22 -4.78
C ASN A 27 -8.11 -12.53 -5.05
N TYR A 28 -7.73 -13.57 -4.34
CA TYR A 28 -8.46 -14.83 -4.23
C TYR A 28 -8.35 -15.31 -2.80
N ASN A 29 -9.28 -14.92 -1.97
CA ASN A 29 -9.30 -15.29 -0.56
C ASN A 29 -10.70 -15.73 -0.13
N LEU A 30 -10.78 -16.93 0.40
CA LEU A 30 -12.00 -17.54 0.93
C LEU A 30 -11.76 -17.89 2.40
N PHE A 31 -12.31 -17.08 3.30
CA PHE A 31 -12.20 -17.30 4.75
C PHE A 31 -10.75 -17.47 5.25
N GLY A 32 -9.80 -16.73 4.67
CA GLY A 32 -8.39 -16.80 5.02
C GLY A 32 -7.55 -17.75 4.17
N TYR A 33 -8.19 -18.55 3.31
CA TYR A 33 -7.48 -19.45 2.38
C TYR A 33 -7.38 -18.81 1.00
N GLY A 34 -6.18 -18.75 0.45
CA GLY A 34 -5.95 -18.22 -0.88
C GLY A 34 -4.70 -17.34 -0.97
N PHE A 35 -4.74 -16.40 -1.89
CA PHE A 35 -3.63 -15.48 -2.15
C PHE A 35 -4.12 -14.08 -2.52
N ILE A 36 -3.28 -13.10 -2.26
CA ILE A 36 -3.40 -11.73 -2.75
C ILE A 36 -2.04 -11.34 -3.33
N VAL A 37 -2.02 -10.80 -4.54
CA VAL A 37 -0.81 -10.28 -5.18
C VAL A 37 -1.10 -8.87 -5.65
N SER A 38 -0.23 -7.92 -5.31
CA SER A 38 -0.36 -6.54 -5.74
C SER A 38 0.91 -5.98 -6.35
N LEU A 39 0.72 -5.02 -7.27
CA LEU A 39 1.73 -4.08 -7.73
C LEU A 39 1.39 -2.71 -7.18
N ASN A 40 2.37 -2.09 -6.53
CA ASN A 40 2.23 -0.80 -5.89
C ASN A 40 3.14 0.21 -6.60
N PHE A 41 2.55 1.20 -7.25
CA PHE A 41 3.28 2.32 -7.83
C PHE A 41 3.47 3.38 -6.76
N VAL A 42 4.67 3.44 -6.21
CA VAL A 42 4.98 4.16 -4.98
C VAL A 42 5.71 5.45 -5.27
N SER A 43 5.33 6.53 -4.59
CA SER A 43 6.04 7.79 -4.54
C SER A 43 6.23 8.19 -3.08
N THR A 44 7.45 8.16 -2.60
CA THR A 44 7.85 8.62 -1.26
C THR A 44 8.54 9.99 -1.35
N ASN A 45 8.99 10.53 -0.24
CA ASN A 45 9.83 11.74 -0.26
C ASN A 45 11.16 11.53 -0.96
N GLU A 46 11.78 10.36 -0.78
CA GLU A 46 13.11 10.04 -1.32
C GLU A 46 13.08 9.37 -2.68
N ASP A 47 12.01 8.62 -2.99
CA ASP A 47 12.00 7.66 -4.07
C ASP A 47 10.71 7.70 -4.88
N PHE A 48 10.81 7.18 -6.10
CA PHE A 48 9.69 6.74 -6.93
C PHE A 48 9.99 5.35 -7.47
N GLY A 49 8.96 4.48 -7.53
CA GLY A 49 9.19 3.15 -8.06
C GLY A 49 8.00 2.20 -8.01
N ILE A 50 8.32 0.93 -8.15
CA ILE A 50 7.34 -0.15 -8.15
C ILE A 50 7.73 -1.16 -7.09
N GLN A 51 6.79 -1.50 -6.24
CA GLN A 51 6.87 -2.59 -5.27
C GLN A 51 5.82 -3.66 -5.60
N TYR A 52 6.08 -4.89 -5.21
CA TYR A 52 5.06 -5.92 -5.16
C TYR A 52 4.80 -6.31 -3.72
N SER A 53 3.57 -6.69 -3.43
CA SER A 53 3.21 -7.28 -2.15
C SER A 53 2.43 -8.55 -2.38
N TYR A 54 2.58 -9.53 -1.50
CA TYR A 54 1.81 -10.74 -1.58
C TYR A 54 1.38 -11.25 -0.21
N TYR A 55 0.26 -11.94 -0.20
CA TYR A 55 -0.24 -12.82 0.84
C TYR A 55 -0.46 -14.21 0.25
N SER A 56 -0.12 -15.25 0.98
CA SER A 56 -0.50 -16.62 0.64
C SER A 56 -0.79 -17.41 1.91
N SER A 57 -1.90 -18.14 1.91
CA SER A 57 -2.24 -19.05 2.99
C SER A 57 -1.35 -20.29 3.02
N GLU A 58 -0.56 -20.53 1.99
CA GLU A 58 0.39 -21.65 1.90
C GLU A 58 1.81 -21.25 2.32
N ASP A 59 2.09 -19.96 2.50
CA ASP A 59 3.40 -19.47 2.93
C ASP A 59 3.55 -19.63 4.46
N PRO A 60 4.48 -20.51 4.93
CA PRO A 60 4.65 -20.76 6.36
C PRO A 60 5.08 -19.52 7.15
N GLU A 61 5.83 -18.60 6.55
CA GLU A 61 6.27 -17.38 7.22
C GLU A 61 5.11 -16.41 7.42
N ILE A 62 4.24 -16.30 6.44
CA ILE A 62 3.03 -15.48 6.53
C ILE A 62 2.00 -16.14 7.46
N THR A 63 1.77 -17.45 7.34
CA THR A 63 0.75 -18.14 8.12
C THR A 63 1.12 -18.34 9.57
N SER A 64 2.40 -18.37 9.91
CA SER A 64 2.85 -18.38 11.31
C SER A 64 2.49 -17.07 12.05
N LYS A 65 2.25 -15.99 11.31
CA LYS A 65 1.75 -14.73 11.85
C LYS A 65 0.23 -14.81 12.01
N ASN A 66 -0.30 -14.19 13.04
CA ASN A 66 -1.73 -14.28 13.38
C ASN A 66 -2.62 -13.61 12.31
N ASN A 67 -3.06 -14.42 11.34
CA ASN A 67 -3.92 -14.00 10.24
C ASN A 67 -5.37 -14.41 10.50
N ASN A 68 -6.29 -13.47 10.35
CA ASN A 68 -7.72 -13.73 10.48
C ASN A 68 -8.46 -13.06 9.31
N THR A 69 -9.24 -13.86 8.60
CA THR A 69 -10.14 -13.34 7.55
C THR A 69 -11.48 -14.03 7.68
N ILE A 70 -12.54 -13.25 7.75
CA ILE A 70 -13.92 -13.73 7.73
C ILE A 70 -14.58 -13.13 6.49
N GLY A 71 -14.97 -14.01 5.56
CA GLY A 71 -15.63 -13.61 4.32
C GLY A 71 -14.89 -14.02 3.06
N VAL A 72 -15.23 -13.36 1.98
CA VAL A 72 -14.78 -13.67 0.62
C VAL A 72 -14.24 -12.41 -0.04
N ASP A 73 -13.11 -12.56 -0.73
CA ASP A 73 -12.53 -11.51 -1.54
C ASP A 73 -11.96 -12.11 -2.85
N ILE A 74 -12.63 -11.84 -3.97
CA ILE A 74 -12.30 -12.44 -5.26
C ILE A 74 -12.31 -11.37 -6.35
N GLY A 75 -11.24 -11.29 -7.10
CA GLY A 75 -11.15 -10.47 -8.31
C GLY A 75 -10.15 -9.35 -8.22
N PRO A 76 -10.18 -8.44 -9.20
CA PRO A 76 -9.27 -7.31 -9.23
C PRO A 76 -9.60 -6.30 -8.13
N TYR A 77 -8.56 -5.68 -7.59
CA TYR A 77 -8.64 -4.55 -6.67
C TYR A 77 -7.82 -3.40 -7.23
N VAL A 78 -8.36 -2.20 -7.14
CA VAL A 78 -7.63 -0.96 -7.43
C VAL A 78 -7.85 0.00 -6.27
N GLY A 79 -6.75 0.52 -5.74
CA GLY A 79 -6.81 1.40 -4.59
C GLY A 79 -5.69 2.40 -4.53
N ILE A 80 -5.78 3.22 -3.51
CA ILE A 80 -4.75 4.18 -3.11
C ILE A 80 -4.29 3.87 -1.69
N GLN A 81 -3.03 4.12 -1.44
CA GLN A 81 -2.40 3.95 -0.13
C GLN A 81 -1.68 5.23 0.24
N SER A 82 -1.77 5.63 1.50
CA SER A 82 -0.97 6.71 2.09
C SER A 82 -0.27 6.20 3.33
N THR A 83 1.02 6.53 3.47
CA THR A 83 1.84 6.08 4.60
C THR A 83 2.78 7.18 5.08
N ASP A 84 3.21 7.09 6.33
CA ASP A 84 4.19 7.99 6.97
C ASP A 84 5.66 7.61 6.67
N LYS A 85 5.89 6.69 5.73
CA LYS A 85 7.24 6.21 5.39
C LYS A 85 7.93 7.15 4.41
N GLU A 86 9.15 7.52 4.70
CA GLU A 86 9.92 8.48 3.88
C GLU A 86 10.58 7.83 2.65
N SER A 87 10.87 6.54 2.72
CA SER A 87 11.57 5.77 1.69
C SER A 87 10.84 4.48 1.34
N MET A 88 11.01 4.04 0.10
CA MET A 88 10.53 2.71 -0.33
C MET A 88 11.18 1.56 0.44
N ASN A 89 12.38 1.74 0.98
CA ASN A 89 13.02 0.74 1.83
C ASN A 89 12.28 0.51 3.15
N ASP A 90 11.63 1.55 3.68
CA ASP A 90 10.88 1.47 4.93
C ASP A 90 9.53 0.77 4.76
N LEU A 91 9.11 0.56 3.51
CA LEU A 91 7.91 -0.19 3.12
C LEU A 91 8.19 -1.66 2.84
N LYS A 92 9.48 -2.09 2.82
CA LYS A 92 9.86 -3.49 2.58
C LYS A 92 9.65 -4.36 3.80
N GLY A 93 9.41 -5.63 3.54
CA GLY A 93 9.24 -6.64 4.58
C GLY A 93 7.79 -6.94 4.90
N TYR A 94 7.54 -7.41 6.10
CA TYR A 94 6.19 -7.78 6.53
C TYR A 94 5.43 -6.56 7.05
N GLY A 95 4.23 -6.36 6.51
CA GLY A 95 3.26 -5.40 6.99
C GLY A 95 1.93 -6.10 7.26
N LYS A 96 1.11 -5.52 8.12
CA LYS A 96 -0.22 -6.05 8.45
C LYS A 96 -1.28 -5.09 7.97
N SER A 97 -2.24 -5.62 7.20
CA SER A 97 -3.46 -4.94 6.82
C SER A 97 -4.60 -5.40 7.70
N THR A 98 -5.33 -4.46 8.26
CA THR A 98 -6.52 -4.74 9.08
C THR A 98 -7.65 -3.84 8.62
N GLY A 99 -8.72 -4.43 8.13
CA GLY A 99 -9.82 -3.68 7.56
C GLY A 99 -11.00 -4.54 7.16
N GLY A 100 -11.76 -4.03 6.22
CA GLY A 100 -12.88 -4.74 5.66
C GLY A 100 -13.36 -4.13 4.36
N ASP A 101 -13.93 -4.98 3.54
CA ASP A 101 -14.42 -4.64 2.21
C ASP A 101 -15.90 -5.01 2.06
N LEU A 102 -16.65 -4.09 1.49
CA LEU A 102 -18.00 -4.30 0.98
C LEU A 102 -18.13 -3.51 -0.32
N PHE A 103 -17.53 -3.99 -1.43
CA PHE A 103 -17.29 -3.30 -2.70
C PHE A 103 -16.26 -2.17 -2.60
N TYR A 104 -16.24 -1.42 -1.50
CA TYR A 104 -15.21 -0.46 -1.11
C TYR A 104 -14.52 -0.98 0.12
N GLY A 105 -13.18 -1.00 0.10
CA GLY A 105 -12.36 -1.42 1.20
C GLY A 105 -11.65 -0.24 1.87
N LEU A 106 -11.48 -0.37 3.18
CA LEU A 106 -10.65 0.51 3.98
C LEU A 106 -9.81 -0.33 4.93
N ASP A 107 -8.49 -0.16 4.83
CA ASP A 107 -7.52 -0.86 5.64
C ASP A 107 -6.64 0.10 6.42
N LEU A 108 -6.32 -0.28 7.64
CA LEU A 108 -5.26 0.30 8.44
C LEU A 108 -4.00 -0.56 8.31
N LEU A 109 -2.88 0.10 8.08
CA LEU A 109 -1.60 -0.53 7.85
C LEU A 109 -0.71 -0.40 9.09
N THR A 110 -0.18 -1.53 9.56
CA THR A 110 0.76 -1.58 10.68
C THR A 110 1.99 -2.39 10.30
N ASP A 111 3.13 -2.07 10.92
CA ASP A 111 4.34 -2.88 10.80
C ASP A 111 4.27 -4.16 11.66
N GLU A 112 5.31 -4.98 11.64
CA GLU A 112 5.37 -6.21 12.45
C GLU A 112 5.25 -5.97 13.95
N SER A 113 5.66 -4.80 14.44
CA SER A 113 5.53 -4.42 15.85
C SER A 113 4.10 -4.00 16.24
N GLY A 114 3.21 -3.86 15.24
CA GLY A 114 1.85 -3.37 15.41
C GLY A 114 1.75 -1.84 15.41
N LYS A 115 2.84 -1.14 15.10
CA LYS A 115 2.81 0.32 14.98
C LYS A 115 2.12 0.72 13.67
N TYR A 116 1.12 1.57 13.78
CA TYR A 116 0.43 2.16 12.63
C TYR A 116 1.39 2.99 11.78
N TYR A 117 1.32 2.85 10.47
CA TYR A 117 2.09 3.64 9.53
C TYR A 117 1.31 4.15 8.31
N GLY A 118 0.04 3.80 8.18
CA GLY A 118 -0.73 4.27 7.04
C GLY A 118 -2.09 3.61 6.87
N TRP A 119 -2.76 3.98 5.78
CA TRP A 119 -4.04 3.45 5.39
C TRP A 119 -4.09 3.16 3.89
N GLN A 120 -4.99 2.30 3.50
CA GLN A 120 -5.31 1.97 2.11
C GLN A 120 -6.81 1.98 1.91
N MET A 121 -7.28 2.50 0.78
CA MET A 121 -8.67 2.41 0.38
C MET A 121 -8.77 2.07 -1.11
N GLY A 122 -9.82 1.36 -1.50
CA GLY A 122 -10.01 1.00 -2.88
C GLY A 122 -11.33 0.32 -3.19
N VAL A 123 -11.42 -0.18 -4.41
CA VAL A 123 -12.59 -0.87 -4.97
C VAL A 123 -12.15 -2.27 -5.37
N SER A 124 -12.89 -3.28 -4.93
CA SER A 124 -12.67 -4.68 -5.30
C SER A 124 -13.76 -5.20 -6.23
N GLY A 125 -13.44 -6.26 -6.97
CA GLY A 125 -14.38 -6.88 -7.91
C GLY A 125 -15.57 -7.51 -7.19
N TYR A 126 -15.31 -8.44 -6.29
CA TYR A 126 -16.28 -9.01 -5.37
C TYR A 126 -15.63 -9.21 -4.02
N SER A 127 -16.02 -8.38 -3.09
CA SER A 127 -15.50 -8.46 -1.73
C SER A 127 -16.62 -8.27 -0.72
N LYS A 128 -16.63 -9.14 0.28
CA LYS A 128 -17.44 -9.05 1.47
C LYS A 128 -16.67 -9.73 2.60
N ASN A 129 -15.77 -9.00 3.19
CA ASN A 129 -14.90 -9.55 4.22
C ASN A 129 -14.58 -8.54 5.34
N VAL A 130 -14.13 -9.10 6.45
CA VAL A 130 -13.36 -8.40 7.49
C VAL A 130 -12.09 -9.19 7.66
N HIS A 131 -10.96 -8.51 7.64
CA HIS A 131 -9.67 -9.19 7.64
C HIS A 131 -8.62 -8.50 8.51
N SER A 132 -7.65 -9.31 8.89
CA SER A 132 -6.41 -8.88 9.52
C SER A 132 -5.35 -9.88 9.09
N PHE A 133 -4.51 -9.53 8.12
CA PHE A 133 -3.50 -10.43 7.58
C PHE A 133 -2.17 -9.72 7.32
N TYR A 134 -1.10 -10.50 7.31
CA TYR A 134 0.22 -10.02 6.96
C TYR A 134 0.48 -10.19 5.47
N THR A 135 1.12 -9.20 4.88
CA THR A 135 1.68 -9.24 3.52
C THR A 135 3.18 -9.07 3.57
N TYR A 136 3.88 -9.65 2.63
CA TYR A 136 5.29 -9.36 2.39
C TYR A 136 5.42 -8.43 1.21
N THR A 137 6.21 -7.37 1.35
CA THR A 137 6.45 -6.35 0.32
C THR A 137 7.93 -6.28 -0.02
N ASP A 138 8.25 -6.26 -1.33
CA ASP A 138 9.60 -5.99 -1.81
C ASP A 138 9.59 -5.07 -3.03
N THR A 139 10.77 -4.51 -3.34
CA THR A 139 10.93 -3.49 -4.38
C THR A 139 11.41 -4.11 -5.69
N LEU A 140 10.65 -3.90 -6.77
CA LEU A 140 11.03 -4.28 -8.13
C LEU A 140 11.89 -3.21 -8.79
N VAL A 141 11.48 -1.95 -8.69
CA VAL A 141 12.16 -0.81 -9.30
C VAL A 141 12.17 0.35 -8.31
N ARG A 142 13.33 0.98 -8.13
CA ARG A 142 13.52 2.16 -7.29
C ARG A 142 14.32 3.22 -8.04
N ILE A 143 13.80 4.44 -8.09
CA ILE A 143 14.45 5.60 -8.68
C ILE A 143 14.53 6.69 -7.61
N PRO A 144 15.71 7.02 -7.09
CA PRO A 144 15.88 8.11 -6.14
C PRO A 144 15.48 9.46 -6.75
N LYS A 145 14.63 10.21 -6.09
CA LYS A 145 14.11 11.50 -6.56
C LYS A 145 15.19 12.57 -6.85
N PRO A 146 16.23 12.73 -6.03
CA PRO A 146 17.31 13.69 -6.33
C PRO A 146 17.92 13.49 -7.71
N LYS A 147 18.21 12.23 -8.08
CA LYS A 147 18.78 11.90 -9.41
C LYS A 147 17.79 12.17 -10.55
N LEU A 148 16.51 11.99 -10.29
CA LEU A 148 15.48 12.26 -11.30
C LEU A 148 15.36 13.79 -11.54
N ILE A 149 15.36 14.59 -10.48
CA ILE A 149 15.28 16.05 -10.53
C ILE A 149 16.53 16.62 -11.21
N GLU A 150 17.72 16.14 -10.85
CA GLU A 150 18.98 16.56 -11.50
C GLU A 150 18.99 16.23 -13.00
N LYS A 151 18.48 15.06 -13.38
CA LYS A 151 18.39 14.66 -14.79
C LYS A 151 17.37 15.47 -15.57
N LEU A 152 16.24 15.82 -14.98
CA LEU A 152 15.23 16.70 -15.57
C LEU A 152 15.71 18.14 -15.67
N LEU A 153 16.37 18.68 -14.64
CA LEU A 153 16.98 20.01 -14.66
C LEU A 153 18.14 20.07 -15.68
N GLY A 154 18.98 19.03 -15.75
CA GLY A 154 20.04 18.95 -16.76
C GLY A 154 19.52 18.93 -18.19
N TRP A 155 18.34 18.33 -18.42
CA TRP A 155 17.69 18.32 -19.73
C TRP A 155 17.05 19.69 -20.06
N LEU A 156 16.46 20.36 -19.07
CA LEU A 156 15.85 21.69 -19.24
C LEU A 156 16.88 22.83 -19.39
N LEU A 157 18.10 22.65 -18.87
CA LEU A 157 19.16 23.67 -18.91
C LEU A 157 20.15 23.47 -20.08
N GLN A 158 19.91 22.51 -20.96
CA GLN A 158 20.71 22.26 -22.18
C GLN A 158 20.19 23.01 -23.41
N GLU A 159 19.35 24.05 -23.26
CA GLU A 159 19.02 25.00 -24.33
C GLU A 159 19.94 26.20 -24.35
#